data_cd3cdc52f9a8b1f5fe07ec104fbb9045
#
_entry.id   cd3cdc52f9a8b1f5fe07ec104fbb9045
#
_cell.length_a   1.000
_cell.length_b   1.000
_cell.length_c   1.000
_cell.angle_alpha   90.00
_cell.angle_beta   90.00
_cell.angle_gamma   90.00
#
_symmetry.space_group_name_H-M   'P 1'
#
loop_
_entity.id
_entity.type
_entity.pdbx_description
1 polymer ?
#
loop_
_entity_poly.entity_id
_entity_poly.type
_entity_poly.pdbx_seq_one_letter_code
_entity_poly.pdbx_strand_id
1 'polypeptide(L)'
;MLAHYRNEPGAGRVQEFIEEDGSQILIATPTLVEFRRRMKALGATARVIDDAISAYEEMADGIVSIDKAAAEAAWQLSRTSGQRLPLVDSLIAGAARAASAVLVHRDPHMAAIPSSLLTQAQLGSKA
;
A
#
# COMPACT_ATOMS: atom_id res chain seq x y z
N MET A 1 3.57 4.17 -1.70
CA MET A 1 4.25 4.54 -2.95
C MET A 1 4.38 6.06 -3.15
N LEU A 2 3.27 6.78 -3.15
CA LEU A 2 3.27 8.22 -3.43
C LEU A 2 4.13 9.01 -2.45
N ALA A 3 4.01 8.75 -1.15
CA ALA A 3 4.81 9.44 -0.14
C ALA A 3 6.30 9.27 -0.38
N HIS A 4 6.74 8.08 -0.74
CA HIS A 4 8.15 7.80 -1.05
C HIS A 4 8.59 8.56 -2.31
N TYR A 5 7.83 8.44 -3.39
CA TYR A 5 8.15 9.09 -4.67
C TYR A 5 8.26 10.60 -4.55
N ARG A 6 7.35 11.23 -3.79
CA ARG A 6 7.31 12.68 -3.61
C ARG A 6 8.11 13.19 -2.42
N ASN A 7 8.85 12.32 -1.75
CA ASN A 7 9.60 12.65 -0.55
C ASN A 7 8.73 13.37 0.51
N GLU A 8 7.52 12.87 0.70
CA GLU A 8 6.58 13.36 1.71
C GLU A 8 6.91 12.78 3.09
N PRO A 9 6.27 13.26 4.17
CA PRO A 9 6.45 12.68 5.51
C PRO A 9 6.22 11.16 5.49
N GLY A 10 7.17 10.41 6.06
CA GLY A 10 7.18 8.94 6.04
C GLY A 10 8.05 8.33 4.95
N ALA A 11 8.52 9.11 3.97
CA ALA A 11 9.38 8.60 2.87
C ALA A 11 10.65 7.94 3.39
N GLY A 12 11.29 8.52 4.41
CA GLY A 12 12.51 7.96 5.01
C GLY A 12 12.27 6.59 5.62
N ARG A 13 11.13 6.38 6.26
CA ARG A 13 10.76 5.09 6.84
C ARG A 13 10.49 4.04 5.75
N VAL A 14 9.86 4.43 4.65
CA VAL A 14 9.66 3.54 3.50
C VAL A 14 11.02 3.16 2.92
N GLN A 15 11.93 4.11 2.77
CA GLN A 15 13.28 3.85 2.27
C GLN A 15 14.04 2.88 3.17
N GLU A 16 13.91 3.00 4.49
CA GLU A 16 14.50 2.05 5.44
C GLU A 16 13.97 0.63 5.21
N PHE A 17 12.67 0.45 4.98
CA PHE A 17 12.10 -0.86 4.67
C PHE A 17 12.65 -1.42 3.36
N ILE A 18 12.80 -0.57 2.34
CA ILE A 18 13.37 -0.99 1.04
C ILE A 18 14.81 -1.47 1.20
N GLU A 19 15.58 -0.79 2.01
CA GLU A 19 17.01 -1.08 2.22
C GLU A 19 17.30 -2.18 3.24
N GLU A 20 16.28 -2.60 4.00
CA GLU A 20 16.44 -3.60 5.04
C GLU A 20 16.85 -4.96 4.45
N ASP A 21 17.97 -5.52 4.94
CA ASP A 21 18.45 -6.83 4.51
C ASP A 21 17.45 -7.94 4.85
N GLY A 22 17.17 -8.78 3.86
CA GLY A 22 16.24 -9.90 4.01
C GLY A 22 14.76 -9.53 3.89
N SER A 23 14.44 -8.23 3.76
CA SER A 23 13.06 -7.79 3.51
C SER A 23 12.67 -8.05 2.07
N GLN A 24 11.42 -8.48 1.88
CA GLN A 24 10.78 -8.55 0.56
C GLN A 24 9.81 -7.38 0.43
N ILE A 25 9.90 -6.64 -0.66
CA ILE A 25 9.03 -5.53 -0.97
C ILE A 25 7.95 -5.98 -1.95
N LEU A 26 6.69 -5.89 -1.52
CA LEU A 26 5.54 -6.26 -2.32
C LEU A 26 4.68 -5.04 -2.59
N ILE A 27 4.11 -4.96 -3.77
CA ILE A 27 3.18 -3.91 -4.16
C ILE A 27 1.87 -4.56 -4.58
N ALA A 28 0.75 -4.15 -3.97
CA ALA A 28 -0.56 -4.63 -4.39
C ALA A 28 -1.03 -3.90 -5.66
N THR A 29 -1.67 -4.61 -6.56
CA THR A 29 -2.14 -4.04 -7.83
C THR A 29 -3.03 -2.79 -7.68
N PRO A 30 -3.95 -2.69 -6.69
CA PRO A 30 -4.72 -1.46 -6.50
C PRO A 30 -3.85 -0.24 -6.18
N THR A 31 -2.71 -0.43 -5.53
CA THR A 31 -1.76 0.66 -5.24
C THR A 31 -1.24 1.30 -6.52
N LEU A 32 -1.04 0.52 -7.57
CA LEU A 32 -0.58 1.04 -8.87
C LEU A 32 -1.63 1.96 -9.49
N VAL A 33 -2.91 1.61 -9.37
CA VAL A 33 -4.01 2.44 -9.87
C VAL A 33 -4.09 3.75 -9.07
N GLU A 34 -4.04 3.66 -7.74
CA GLU A 34 -4.08 4.85 -6.89
C GLU A 34 -2.91 5.79 -7.19
N PHE A 35 -1.72 5.26 -7.33
CA PHE A 35 -0.54 6.04 -7.66
C PHE A 35 -0.72 6.79 -8.98
N ARG A 36 -1.18 6.11 -10.04
CA ARG A 36 -1.45 6.73 -11.34
C ARG A 36 -2.47 7.86 -11.25
N ARG A 37 -3.57 7.61 -10.56
CA ARG A 37 -4.64 8.60 -10.40
C ARG A 37 -4.17 9.84 -9.66
N ARG A 38 -3.44 9.63 -8.57
CA ARG A 38 -2.91 10.75 -7.76
C ARG A 38 -1.86 11.55 -8.54
N MET A 39 -0.95 10.88 -9.22
CA MET A 39 0.07 11.55 -10.02
C MET A 39 -0.56 12.37 -11.16
N LYS A 40 -1.57 11.82 -11.82
CA LYS A 40 -2.32 12.56 -12.84
C LYS A 40 -2.99 13.80 -12.25
N ALA A 41 -3.63 13.67 -11.10
CA ALA A 41 -4.28 14.80 -10.42
C ALA A 41 -3.29 15.89 -10.03
N LEU A 42 -2.03 15.53 -9.79
CA LEU A 42 -0.94 16.46 -9.47
C LEU A 42 -0.26 17.05 -10.70
N GLY A 43 -0.73 16.72 -11.89
CA GLY A 43 -0.25 17.28 -13.14
C GLY A 43 0.88 16.52 -13.82
N ALA A 44 1.23 15.33 -13.35
CA ALA A 44 2.27 14.52 -14.00
C ALA A 44 1.81 14.02 -15.37
N THR A 45 2.76 13.96 -16.31
CA THR A 45 2.50 13.39 -17.63
C THR A 45 2.41 11.87 -17.57
N ALA A 46 1.76 11.26 -18.57
CA ALA A 46 1.68 9.80 -18.68
C ALA A 46 3.08 9.16 -18.67
N ARG A 47 4.04 9.74 -19.37
CA ARG A 47 5.40 9.23 -19.42
C ARG A 47 6.09 9.24 -18.07
N VAL A 48 5.97 10.33 -17.32
CA VAL A 48 6.54 10.44 -15.97
C VAL A 48 5.94 9.38 -15.05
N ILE A 49 4.63 9.18 -15.14
CA ILE A 49 3.92 8.17 -14.34
C ILE A 49 4.40 6.77 -14.72
N ASP A 50 4.47 6.45 -16.01
CA ASP A 50 4.90 5.13 -16.48
C ASP A 50 6.34 4.83 -16.07
N ASP A 51 7.24 5.80 -16.17
CA ASP A 51 8.63 5.63 -15.76
C ASP A 51 8.74 5.38 -14.26
N ALA A 52 7.97 6.10 -13.45
CA ALA A 52 7.94 5.89 -12.01
C ALA A 52 7.40 4.49 -11.65
N ILE A 53 6.32 4.05 -12.27
CA ILE A 53 5.74 2.72 -12.06
C ILE A 53 6.77 1.65 -12.41
N SER A 54 7.43 1.76 -13.57
CA SER A 54 8.45 0.81 -14.01
C SER A 54 9.59 0.69 -13.01
N ALA A 55 10.04 1.82 -12.46
CA ALA A 55 11.11 1.82 -11.45
C ALA A 55 10.68 1.09 -10.18
N TYR A 56 9.46 1.29 -9.71
CA TYR A 56 8.95 0.57 -8.54
C TYR A 56 8.75 -0.91 -8.80
N GLU A 57 8.26 -1.28 -9.98
CA GLU A 57 8.10 -2.69 -10.34
C GLU A 57 9.44 -3.42 -10.40
N GLU A 58 10.49 -2.77 -10.91
CA GLU A 58 11.83 -3.33 -10.92
C GLU A 58 12.41 -3.50 -9.50
N MET A 59 12.15 -2.54 -8.62
CA MET A 59 12.62 -2.56 -7.24
C MET A 59 11.88 -3.58 -6.40
N ALA A 60 10.59 -3.80 -6.65
CA ALA A 60 9.77 -4.70 -5.85
C ALA A 60 10.14 -6.16 -6.11
N ASP A 61 10.05 -6.97 -5.06
CA ASP A 61 10.25 -8.42 -5.15
C ASP A 61 9.05 -9.13 -5.76
N GLY A 62 7.89 -8.50 -5.69
CA GLY A 62 6.68 -9.05 -6.30
C GLY A 62 5.54 -8.06 -6.36
N ILE A 63 4.63 -8.32 -7.29
CA ILE A 63 3.36 -7.60 -7.44
C ILE A 63 2.25 -8.55 -7.02
N VAL A 64 1.48 -8.16 -6.00
CA VAL A 64 0.40 -8.98 -5.45
C VAL A 64 -0.90 -8.62 -6.14
N SER A 65 -1.43 -9.56 -6.91
CA SER A 65 -2.73 -9.41 -7.56
C SER A 65 -3.86 -9.66 -6.56
N ILE A 66 -4.99 -9.01 -6.79
CA ILE A 66 -6.19 -9.26 -5.99
C ILE A 66 -6.87 -10.52 -6.53
N ASP A 67 -6.54 -11.64 -5.92
CA ASP A 67 -7.17 -12.92 -6.19
C ASP A 67 -8.34 -13.17 -5.22
N LYS A 68 -8.91 -14.38 -5.27
CA LYS A 68 -10.02 -14.74 -4.40
C LYS A 68 -9.64 -14.67 -2.92
N ALA A 69 -8.46 -15.13 -2.56
CA ALA A 69 -7.99 -15.10 -1.17
C ALA A 69 -7.87 -13.66 -0.65
N ALA A 70 -7.31 -12.77 -1.45
CA ALA A 70 -7.22 -11.34 -1.11
C ALA A 70 -8.60 -10.70 -1.00
N ALA A 71 -9.53 -11.03 -1.89
CA ALA A 71 -10.90 -10.53 -1.85
C ALA A 71 -11.65 -10.99 -0.61
N GLU A 72 -11.52 -12.25 -0.23
CA GLU A 72 -12.13 -12.78 0.99
C GLU A 72 -11.53 -12.13 2.24
N ALA A 73 -10.22 -11.97 2.29
CA ALA A 73 -9.55 -11.26 3.38
C ALA A 73 -10.04 -9.80 3.47
N ALA A 74 -10.18 -9.11 2.35
CA ALA A 74 -10.72 -7.76 2.30
C ALA A 74 -12.13 -7.67 2.89
N TRP A 75 -12.97 -8.62 2.56
CA TRP A 75 -14.33 -8.70 3.13
C TRP A 75 -14.30 -8.90 4.64
N GLN A 76 -13.48 -9.84 5.13
CA GLN A 76 -13.36 -10.08 6.56
C GLN A 76 -12.85 -8.85 7.32
N LEU A 77 -11.86 -8.15 6.80
CA LEU A 77 -11.34 -6.93 7.40
C LEU A 77 -12.40 -5.81 7.41
N SER A 78 -13.16 -5.67 6.33
CA SER A 78 -14.23 -4.67 6.23
C SER A 78 -15.33 -4.94 7.26
N ARG A 79 -15.67 -6.21 7.46
CA ARG A 79 -16.73 -6.62 8.38
C ARG A 79 -16.34 -6.44 9.84
N THR A 80 -15.06 -6.62 10.17
CA THR A 80 -14.55 -6.58 11.56
C THR A 80 -13.94 -5.26 11.96
N SER A 81 -13.74 -4.33 11.00
CA SER A 81 -13.23 -3.00 11.31
C SER A 81 -14.28 -2.18 12.07
N GLY A 82 -13.84 -1.47 13.09
CA GLY A 82 -14.70 -0.56 13.86
C GLY A 82 -15.09 0.72 13.12
N GLN A 83 -14.47 0.98 11.98
CA GLN A 83 -14.77 2.12 11.11
C GLN A 83 -15.01 1.63 9.69
N ARG A 84 -15.73 2.46 8.90
CA ARG A 84 -15.93 2.15 7.49
C ARG A 84 -14.59 2.14 6.78
N LEU A 85 -14.26 1.01 6.16
CA LEU A 85 -13.06 0.83 5.37
C LEU A 85 -13.41 1.03 3.88
N PRO A 86 -12.87 2.07 3.21
CA PRO A 86 -13.12 2.25 1.78
C PRO A 86 -12.73 1.01 0.97
N LEU A 87 -13.42 0.78 -0.15
CA LEU A 87 -13.26 -0.44 -0.94
C LEU A 87 -11.81 -0.69 -1.36
N VAL A 88 -11.14 0.31 -1.93
CA VAL A 88 -9.76 0.15 -2.42
C VAL A 88 -8.81 -0.14 -1.25
N ASP A 89 -8.98 0.56 -0.13
CA ASP A 89 -8.19 0.32 1.08
C ASP A 89 -8.40 -1.09 1.61
N SER A 90 -9.63 -1.60 1.55
CA SER A 90 -9.93 -2.98 1.95
C SER A 90 -9.22 -4.00 1.07
N LEU A 91 -9.11 -3.74 -0.22
CA LEU A 91 -8.41 -4.62 -1.16
C LEU A 91 -6.90 -4.65 -0.91
N ILE A 92 -6.31 -3.50 -0.62
CA ILE A 92 -4.88 -3.40 -0.29
C ILE A 92 -4.60 -4.12 1.03
N ALA A 93 -5.41 -3.87 2.06
CA ALA A 93 -5.28 -4.55 3.35
C ALA A 93 -5.50 -6.06 3.22
N GLY A 94 -6.48 -6.47 2.42
CA GLY A 94 -6.76 -7.88 2.13
C GLY A 94 -5.60 -8.58 1.43
N ALA A 95 -4.97 -7.91 0.48
CA ALA A 95 -3.78 -8.41 -0.20
C ALA A 95 -2.61 -8.61 0.79
N ALA A 96 -2.39 -7.65 1.69
CA ALA A 96 -1.35 -7.76 2.71
C ALA A 96 -1.61 -8.96 3.64
N ARG A 97 -2.85 -9.12 4.11
CA ARG A 97 -3.21 -10.24 4.97
C ARG A 97 -3.06 -11.58 4.26
N ALA A 98 -3.54 -11.71 3.03
CA ALA A 98 -3.44 -12.93 2.25
C ALA A 98 -1.99 -13.32 1.96
N ALA A 99 -1.11 -12.35 1.79
CA ALA A 99 0.32 -12.55 1.57
C ALA A 99 1.11 -12.69 2.87
N SER A 100 0.47 -12.59 4.03
CA SER A 100 1.13 -12.56 5.35
C SER A 100 2.20 -11.47 5.43
N ALA A 101 1.92 -10.34 4.81
CA ALA A 101 2.83 -9.21 4.73
C ALA A 101 2.46 -8.11 5.76
N VAL A 102 3.44 -7.29 6.10
CA VAL A 102 3.22 -6.09 6.90
C VAL A 102 2.72 -4.98 5.99
N LEU A 103 1.55 -4.41 6.29
CA LEU A 103 1.02 -3.27 5.54
C LEU A 103 1.70 -1.97 6.02
N VAL A 104 2.39 -1.31 5.11
CA VAL A 104 2.99 0.01 5.36
C VAL A 104 2.07 1.09 4.81
N HIS A 105 1.60 1.98 5.68
CA HIS A 105 0.62 3.00 5.31
C HIS A 105 0.66 4.19 6.27
N ARG A 106 -0.09 5.23 5.93
CA ARG A 106 -0.36 6.38 6.82
C ARG A 106 -1.83 6.77 6.81
N ASP A 107 -2.72 5.79 6.65
CA ASP A 107 -4.16 5.99 6.56
C ASP A 107 -4.82 5.64 7.90
N PRO A 108 -5.56 6.57 8.54
CA PRO A 108 -6.25 6.29 9.79
C PRO A 108 -7.33 5.22 9.66
N HIS A 109 -7.94 5.06 8.49
CA HIS A 109 -8.92 3.99 8.27
C HIS A 109 -8.27 2.60 8.39
N MET A 110 -7.07 2.44 7.86
CA MET A 110 -6.31 1.20 7.97
C MET A 110 -5.79 0.98 9.38
N ALA A 111 -5.36 2.04 10.05
CA ALA A 111 -4.87 1.96 11.43
C ALA A 111 -5.94 1.47 12.41
N ALA A 112 -7.22 1.65 12.10
CA ALA A 112 -8.34 1.17 12.92
C ALA A 112 -8.55 -0.35 12.85
N ILE A 113 -7.92 -1.05 11.90
CA ILE A 113 -8.00 -2.51 11.80
C ILE A 113 -7.21 -3.13 12.95
N PRO A 114 -7.81 -4.06 13.74
CA PRO A 114 -7.10 -4.69 14.85
C PRO A 114 -5.80 -5.39 14.43
N SER A 115 -4.76 -5.26 15.25
CA SER A 115 -3.44 -5.87 14.97
C SER A 115 -3.48 -7.40 14.91
N SER A 116 -4.48 -8.01 15.54
CA SER A 116 -4.70 -9.46 15.45
C SER A 116 -5.13 -9.92 14.05
N LEU A 117 -5.66 -9.00 13.23
CA LEU A 117 -6.17 -9.28 11.89
C LEU A 117 -5.20 -8.85 10.79
N LEU A 118 -4.37 -7.88 11.05
CA LEU A 118 -3.44 -7.31 10.06
C LEU A 118 -2.23 -6.71 10.76
N THR A 119 -1.04 -7.15 10.38
CA THR A 119 0.20 -6.55 10.85
C THR A 119 0.46 -5.25 10.06
N GLN A 120 0.70 -4.17 10.78
CA GLN A 120 0.80 -2.84 10.18
C GLN A 120 2.05 -2.09 10.64
N ALA A 121 2.57 -1.24 9.76
CA ALA A 121 3.55 -0.21 10.10
C ALA A 121 2.99 1.14 9.62
N GLN A 122 2.53 1.95 10.56
CA GLN A 122 1.98 3.26 10.26
C GLN A 122 3.11 4.29 10.13
N LEU A 123 3.09 5.06 9.04
CA LEU A 123 4.13 6.04 8.72
C LEU A 123 3.98 7.38 9.46
N GLY A 124 2.99 7.50 10.30
CA GLY A 124 2.67 8.76 10.93
C GLY A 124 1.70 9.60 10.10
N SER A 125 1.10 10.60 10.75
CA SER A 125 0.11 11.45 10.10
C SER A 125 0.77 12.42 9.12
N LYS A 126 0.06 12.74 8.07
CA LYS A 126 0.39 13.83 7.16
C LYS A 126 0.23 15.14 7.95
N ALA A 127 1.34 15.78 8.19
CA ALA A 127 1.31 17.06 8.91
C ALA A 127 0.67 18.16 8.06
#